data_6859c432b6ad38d6d5cad50692fb12f7
#
_entry.id   6859c432b6ad38d6d5cad50692fb12f7
#
_cell.length_a   1.000
_cell.length_b   1.000
_cell.length_c   1.000
_cell.angle_alpha   90.00
_cell.angle_beta   90.00
_cell.angle_gamma   90.00
#
_symmetry.space_group_name_H-M   'P 1'
#
loop_
_entity.id
_entity.type
_entity.pdbx_description
1 polymer ?
#
loop_
_entity_poly.entity_id
_entity_poly.type
_entity_poly.pdbx_seq_one_letter_code
_entity_poly.pdbx_strand_id
1 'polypeptide(L)'
;MVPTMHGRSQPPHLVLALFALAAGISLPAAAEEPAPVVVELYTSQGCSSCPPADALFGEIVRQPGVVALGFHVDYWNYIGWHDPFSSKKFTYRQKQYAMSFRQTGVYTPQIVVQGKRGEVGSDRAAVMAAIADAKKAKPMATVAIEKLGGDRLRAVVRAGSEAKGADIWLALFDRRHTTKILRGENEGKTLTNVHVVREWRKLGRFEGEKAEFDLVAANEKGDKRAGVAVVVQQPMAGPILGAGVAYVE
;
A
#
# COMPACT_ATOMS: atom_id res chain seq x y z
N MET A 1 26.85 12.31 101.40
CA MET A 1 26.22 13.27 100.59
C MET A 1 26.32 12.79 99.17
N VAL A 2 25.22 12.33 98.56
CA VAL A 2 25.16 11.80 97.22
C VAL A 2 24.13 12.64 96.47
N PRO A 3 24.43 13.24 95.30
CA PRO A 3 23.44 13.92 94.51
C PRO A 3 22.76 12.98 93.51
N THR A 4 21.45 13.00 93.55
CA THR A 4 20.51 12.28 92.71
C THR A 4 20.57 12.83 91.26
N MET A 5 20.81 11.93 90.26
CA MET A 5 20.68 12.23 88.84
C MET A 5 19.21 12.04 88.38
N HIS A 6 18.62 13.08 87.86
CA HIS A 6 17.33 13.05 87.22
C HIS A 6 17.46 12.59 85.76
N GLY A 7 16.90 11.40 85.46
CA GLY A 7 16.79 10.93 84.12
C GLY A 7 15.63 11.63 83.37
N ARG A 8 15.92 12.28 82.27
CA ARG A 8 14.95 12.84 81.33
C ARG A 8 14.59 11.73 80.30
N SER A 9 13.36 11.31 80.33
CA SER A 9 12.75 10.47 79.30
C SER A 9 12.42 11.28 78.06
N GLN A 10 12.97 10.89 76.93
CA GLN A 10 12.58 11.43 75.62
C GLN A 10 11.39 10.65 75.04
N PRO A 11 10.40 11.29 74.39
CA PRO A 11 9.30 10.61 73.72
C PRO A 11 9.73 9.95 72.42
N PRO A 12 9.08 8.85 71.98
CA PRO A 12 9.41 8.16 70.72
C PRO A 12 8.99 8.97 69.49
N HIS A 13 9.93 9.18 68.60
CA HIS A 13 9.66 9.79 67.28
C HIS A 13 8.92 8.80 66.40
N LEU A 14 7.64 9.12 66.12
CA LEU A 14 6.80 8.40 65.16
C LEU A 14 7.27 8.75 63.74
N VAL A 15 8.00 7.86 63.08
CA VAL A 15 8.41 8.01 61.66
C VAL A 15 7.21 7.59 60.79
N LEU A 16 6.51 8.58 60.27
CA LEU A 16 5.45 8.38 59.30
C LEU A 16 6.08 8.08 57.91
N ALA A 17 6.10 6.80 57.51
CA ALA A 17 6.52 6.40 56.18
C ALA A 17 5.42 6.73 55.18
N LEU A 18 5.59 7.78 54.38
CA LEU A 18 4.74 8.07 53.21
C LEU A 18 5.07 7.05 52.09
N PHE A 19 4.19 6.08 51.89
CA PHE A 19 4.19 5.27 50.67
C PHE A 19 3.59 6.10 49.54
N ALA A 20 4.42 6.64 48.66
CA ALA A 20 3.98 7.22 47.42
C ALA A 20 3.55 6.11 46.43
N LEU A 21 2.24 5.95 46.26
CA LEU A 21 1.65 5.04 45.29
C LEU A 21 1.84 5.68 43.90
N ALA A 22 2.90 5.27 43.20
CA ALA A 22 3.10 5.67 41.79
C ALA A 22 2.06 4.92 40.92
N ALA A 23 0.94 5.57 40.64
CA ALA A 23 -0.02 5.12 39.66
C ALA A 23 0.66 5.20 38.27
N GLY A 24 1.15 4.06 37.77
CA GLY A 24 1.66 3.92 36.43
C GLY A 24 0.52 4.17 35.44
N ILE A 25 0.54 5.32 34.74
CA ILE A 25 -0.33 5.59 33.61
C ILE A 25 0.17 4.70 32.47
N SER A 26 -0.44 3.53 32.29
CA SER A 26 -0.27 2.72 31.09
C SER A 26 -0.92 3.49 29.92
N LEU A 27 -0.10 4.13 29.08
CA LEU A 27 -0.56 4.63 27.79
C LEU A 27 -1.07 3.42 26.99
N PRO A 28 -2.29 3.49 26.41
CA PRO A 28 -2.75 2.44 25.53
C PRO A 28 -1.75 2.32 24.38
N ALA A 29 -1.21 1.10 24.16
CA ALA A 29 -0.44 0.80 22.96
C ALA A 29 -1.34 1.18 21.77
N ALA A 30 -0.87 2.10 20.92
CA ALA A 30 -1.56 2.43 19.68
C ALA A 30 -1.79 1.10 18.95
N ALA A 31 -3.05 0.74 18.72
CA ALA A 31 -3.37 -0.44 17.95
C ALA A 31 -2.68 -0.28 16.58
N GLU A 32 -1.78 -1.19 16.26
CA GLU A 32 -1.07 -1.19 14.99
C GLU A 32 -2.12 -1.35 13.90
N GLU A 33 -2.33 -0.30 13.10
CA GLU A 33 -3.26 -0.33 11.98
C GLU A 33 -2.90 -1.52 11.09
N PRO A 34 -3.87 -2.39 10.74
CA PRO A 34 -3.57 -3.55 9.91
C PRO A 34 -2.98 -3.09 8.57
N ALA A 35 -1.87 -3.71 8.15
CA ALA A 35 -1.23 -3.35 6.91
C ALA A 35 -2.21 -3.48 5.73
N PRO A 36 -2.20 -2.52 4.81
CA PRO A 36 -3.17 -2.50 3.74
C PRO A 36 -2.97 -3.65 2.75
N VAL A 37 -4.09 -4.14 2.21
CA VAL A 37 -4.11 -5.10 1.11
C VAL A 37 -3.88 -4.37 -0.21
N VAL A 38 -2.95 -4.85 -1.03
CA VAL A 38 -2.71 -4.31 -2.37
C VAL A 38 -3.66 -4.95 -3.38
N VAL A 39 -4.34 -4.10 -4.14
CA VAL A 39 -5.25 -4.48 -5.22
C VAL A 39 -4.78 -3.82 -6.51
N GLU A 40 -4.41 -4.60 -7.51
CA GLU A 40 -3.96 -4.14 -8.81
C GLU A 40 -5.02 -4.45 -9.86
N LEU A 41 -5.50 -3.42 -10.55
CA LEU A 41 -6.37 -3.57 -11.71
C LEU A 41 -5.54 -3.47 -13.00
N TYR A 42 -5.63 -4.49 -13.86
CA TYR A 42 -5.13 -4.45 -15.23
C TYR A 42 -6.28 -4.18 -16.18
N THR A 43 -6.24 -3.02 -16.83
CA THR A 43 -7.33 -2.46 -17.66
C THR A 43 -6.79 -1.76 -18.90
N SER A 44 -7.66 -1.35 -19.79
CA SER A 44 -7.35 -0.45 -20.91
C SER A 44 -8.60 0.30 -21.35
N GLN A 45 -8.45 1.55 -21.74
CA GLN A 45 -9.53 2.33 -22.36
C GLN A 45 -9.97 1.75 -23.73
N GLY A 46 -9.11 0.94 -24.38
CA GLY A 46 -9.45 0.24 -25.62
C GLY A 46 -10.27 -1.04 -25.42
N CYS A 47 -10.36 -1.57 -24.20
CA CYS A 47 -11.03 -2.84 -23.90
C CYS A 47 -12.50 -2.62 -23.60
N SER A 48 -13.41 -3.18 -24.40
CA SER A 48 -14.88 -3.00 -24.24
C SER A 48 -15.48 -3.65 -23.00
N SER A 49 -14.84 -4.70 -22.45
CA SER A 49 -15.25 -5.39 -21.22
C SER A 49 -14.68 -4.76 -19.94
N CYS A 50 -13.80 -3.75 -20.04
CA CYS A 50 -13.13 -3.14 -18.90
C CYS A 50 -13.98 -2.15 -18.08
N PRO A 51 -14.90 -1.34 -18.65
CA PRO A 51 -15.59 -0.30 -17.89
C PRO A 51 -16.32 -0.76 -16.62
N PRO A 52 -16.96 -1.95 -16.56
CA PRO A 52 -17.56 -2.43 -15.30
C PRO A 52 -16.52 -2.67 -14.20
N ALA A 53 -15.33 -3.15 -14.55
CA ALA A 53 -14.23 -3.34 -13.61
C ALA A 53 -13.62 -2.01 -13.14
N ASP A 54 -13.50 -1.02 -14.04
CA ASP A 54 -13.07 0.33 -13.67
C ASP A 54 -14.05 0.97 -12.68
N ALA A 55 -15.36 0.77 -12.86
CA ALA A 55 -16.38 1.23 -11.92
C ALA A 55 -16.24 0.56 -10.54
N LEU A 56 -16.10 -0.78 -10.50
CA LEU A 56 -15.85 -1.53 -9.26
C LEU A 56 -14.55 -1.07 -8.58
N PHE A 57 -13.50 -0.85 -9.36
CA PHE A 57 -12.23 -0.36 -8.84
C PHE A 57 -12.38 1.03 -8.22
N GLY A 58 -13.24 1.89 -8.77
CA GLY A 58 -13.62 3.18 -8.18
C GLY A 58 -14.27 3.07 -6.81
N GLU A 59 -14.88 1.94 -6.45
CA GLU A 59 -15.36 1.66 -5.10
C GLU A 59 -14.25 1.10 -4.21
N ILE A 60 -13.40 0.23 -4.76
CA ILE A 60 -12.30 -0.40 -4.03
C ILE A 60 -11.28 0.63 -3.51
N VAL A 61 -10.95 1.66 -4.30
CA VAL A 61 -10.00 2.72 -3.89
C VAL A 61 -10.45 3.50 -2.66
N ARG A 62 -11.74 3.47 -2.32
CA ARG A 62 -12.30 4.13 -1.13
C ARG A 62 -12.35 3.25 0.11
N GLN A 63 -11.99 1.97 0.00
CA GLN A 63 -12.02 1.05 1.12
C GLN A 63 -10.85 1.30 2.08
N PRO A 64 -11.10 1.39 3.38
CA PRO A 64 -10.02 1.47 4.36
C PRO A 64 -9.17 0.20 4.34
N GLY A 65 -7.87 0.37 4.52
CA GLY A 65 -6.93 -0.74 4.53
C GLY A 65 -6.71 -1.38 3.14
N VAL A 66 -6.87 -0.60 2.06
CA VAL A 66 -6.57 -1.03 0.69
C VAL A 66 -5.64 -0.02 0.01
N VAL A 67 -4.58 -0.53 -0.60
CA VAL A 67 -3.75 0.18 -1.58
C VAL A 67 -4.16 -0.29 -2.97
N ALA A 68 -4.91 0.55 -3.69
CA ALA A 68 -5.43 0.22 -5.00
C ALA A 68 -4.62 0.92 -6.10
N LEU A 69 -4.16 0.18 -7.12
CA LEU A 69 -3.28 0.66 -8.20
C LEU A 69 -3.83 0.21 -9.56
N GLY A 70 -4.16 1.17 -10.44
CA GLY A 70 -4.68 0.92 -11.78
C GLY A 70 -3.56 0.90 -12.82
N PHE A 71 -3.31 -0.23 -13.43
CA PHE A 71 -2.29 -0.44 -14.47
C PHE A 71 -2.95 -0.57 -15.84
N HIS A 72 -2.65 0.38 -16.74
CA HIS A 72 -3.17 0.36 -18.10
C HIS A 72 -2.21 -0.41 -19.02
N VAL A 73 -2.72 -1.49 -19.63
CA VAL A 73 -1.96 -2.34 -20.55
C VAL A 73 -2.02 -1.82 -21.99
N ASP A 74 -0.98 -2.10 -22.78
CA ASP A 74 -0.84 -1.54 -24.13
C ASP A 74 -1.30 -2.46 -25.27
N TYR A 75 -1.63 -3.71 -24.98
CA TYR A 75 -1.96 -4.68 -26.04
C TYR A 75 -3.36 -4.51 -26.65
N TRP A 76 -4.13 -3.48 -26.24
CA TRP A 76 -5.37 -3.06 -26.88
C TRP A 76 -5.21 -1.84 -27.81
N ASN A 77 -4.02 -1.22 -27.84
CA ASN A 77 -3.81 0.03 -28.59
C ASN A 77 -3.98 -0.10 -30.11
N TYR A 78 -3.97 -1.31 -30.65
CA TYR A 78 -4.12 -1.56 -32.09
C TYR A 78 -5.56 -1.49 -32.61
N ILE A 79 -6.57 -1.46 -31.71
CA ILE A 79 -7.99 -1.52 -32.09
C ILE A 79 -8.64 -0.14 -32.28
N GLY A 80 -7.86 0.86 -32.67
CA GLY A 80 -8.35 2.18 -33.04
C GLY A 80 -8.29 3.25 -31.95
N TRP A 81 -8.03 2.90 -30.69
CA TRP A 81 -7.82 3.82 -29.58
C TRP A 81 -6.49 3.55 -28.88
N HIS A 82 -5.64 4.56 -28.84
CA HIS A 82 -4.42 4.50 -28.04
C HIS A 82 -4.68 5.03 -26.63
N ASP A 83 -4.62 4.15 -25.64
CA ASP A 83 -4.79 4.53 -24.24
C ASP A 83 -3.58 5.35 -23.76
N PRO A 84 -3.75 6.64 -23.37
CA PRO A 84 -2.65 7.53 -23.00
C PRO A 84 -1.97 7.14 -21.69
N PHE A 85 -2.55 6.23 -20.94
CA PHE A 85 -2.02 5.74 -19.66
C PHE A 85 -1.31 4.39 -19.81
N SER A 86 -1.43 3.75 -20.96
CA SER A 86 -0.91 2.41 -21.19
C SER A 86 0.62 2.37 -21.26
N SER A 87 1.19 1.25 -20.82
CA SER A 87 2.63 1.02 -20.85
C SER A 87 2.97 -0.44 -21.07
N LYS A 88 3.98 -0.70 -21.92
CA LYS A 88 4.62 -2.02 -22.07
C LYS A 88 5.13 -2.59 -20.75
N LYS A 89 5.58 -1.73 -19.82
CA LYS A 89 6.03 -2.14 -18.49
C LYS A 89 4.88 -2.76 -17.68
N PHE A 90 3.67 -2.23 -17.81
CA PHE A 90 2.48 -2.74 -17.11
C PHE A 90 1.98 -4.05 -17.71
N THR A 91 1.99 -4.18 -19.03
CA THR A 91 1.75 -5.45 -19.72
C THR A 91 2.78 -6.50 -19.30
N TYR A 92 4.06 -6.13 -19.18
CA TYR A 92 5.09 -7.06 -18.71
C TYR A 92 4.84 -7.51 -17.26
N ARG A 93 4.47 -6.58 -16.36
CA ARG A 93 4.09 -6.92 -14.98
C ARG A 93 2.94 -7.91 -14.94
N GLN A 94 1.90 -7.70 -15.74
CA GLN A 94 0.77 -8.63 -15.84
C GLN A 94 1.21 -10.01 -16.34
N LYS A 95 2.11 -10.07 -17.35
CA LYS A 95 2.69 -11.34 -17.84
C LYS A 95 3.47 -12.08 -16.75
N GLN A 96 4.18 -11.38 -15.87
CA GLN A 96 4.84 -12.00 -14.73
C GLN A 96 3.82 -12.64 -13.77
N TYR A 97 2.67 -11.99 -13.52
CA TYR A 97 1.57 -12.61 -12.76
C TYR A 97 0.98 -13.83 -13.47
N ALA A 98 0.77 -13.77 -14.79
CA ALA A 98 0.28 -14.91 -15.53
C ALA A 98 1.22 -16.12 -15.37
N MET A 99 2.55 -15.90 -15.42
CA MET A 99 3.53 -16.97 -15.16
C MET A 99 3.46 -17.47 -13.71
N SER A 100 3.40 -16.57 -12.73
CA SER A 100 3.32 -16.91 -11.31
C SER A 100 2.06 -17.73 -10.98
N PHE A 101 0.93 -17.42 -11.63
CA PHE A 101 -0.34 -18.11 -11.46
C PHE A 101 -0.49 -19.32 -12.39
N ARG A 102 0.51 -19.63 -13.23
CA ARG A 102 0.47 -20.71 -14.24
C ARG A 102 -0.69 -20.57 -15.23
N GLN A 103 -1.03 -19.33 -15.57
CA GLN A 103 -2.04 -19.02 -16.58
C GLN A 103 -1.43 -19.10 -17.99
N THR A 104 -2.24 -19.47 -18.98
CA THR A 104 -1.80 -19.61 -20.37
C THR A 104 -1.63 -18.28 -21.09
N GLY A 105 -2.16 -17.17 -20.54
CA GLY A 105 -2.07 -15.83 -21.13
C GLY A 105 -2.55 -14.75 -20.18
N VAL A 106 -2.51 -13.51 -20.67
CA VAL A 106 -3.04 -12.33 -20.00
C VAL A 106 -4.42 -11.97 -20.54
N TYR A 107 -5.23 -11.34 -19.73
CA TYR A 107 -6.57 -10.87 -20.10
C TYR A 107 -6.93 -9.58 -19.37
N THR A 108 -7.88 -8.83 -19.90
CA THR A 108 -8.50 -7.70 -19.23
C THR A 108 -10.02 -7.80 -19.28
N PRO A 109 -10.70 -7.28 -18.25
CA PRO A 109 -10.14 -6.72 -17.02
C PRO A 109 -9.67 -7.82 -16.05
N GLN A 110 -8.50 -7.65 -15.43
CA GLN A 110 -8.01 -8.53 -14.38
C GLN A 110 -7.75 -7.75 -13.10
N ILE A 111 -8.21 -8.25 -11.95
CA ILE A 111 -7.79 -7.75 -10.64
C ILE A 111 -6.89 -8.78 -9.98
N VAL A 112 -5.72 -8.33 -9.50
CA VAL A 112 -4.79 -9.13 -8.70
C VAL A 112 -4.82 -8.62 -7.26
N VAL A 113 -5.09 -9.53 -6.31
CA VAL A 113 -5.14 -9.21 -4.88
C VAL A 113 -3.91 -9.78 -4.18
N GLN A 114 -3.19 -8.92 -3.48
CA GLN A 114 -1.99 -9.21 -2.67
C GLN A 114 -0.89 -9.99 -3.44
N GLY A 115 -0.88 -9.92 -4.77
CA GLY A 115 0.05 -10.70 -5.60
C GLY A 115 -0.14 -12.22 -5.51
N LYS A 116 -1.27 -12.69 -4.96
CA LYS A 116 -1.54 -14.10 -4.70
C LYS A 116 -2.71 -14.66 -5.51
N ARG A 117 -3.65 -13.83 -5.88
CA ARG A 117 -4.89 -14.25 -6.52
C ARG A 117 -5.30 -13.30 -7.62
N GLY A 118 -5.57 -13.82 -8.81
CA GLY A 118 -6.07 -13.10 -9.97
C GLY A 118 -7.51 -13.46 -10.26
N GLU A 119 -8.38 -12.46 -10.39
CA GLU A 119 -9.81 -12.59 -10.66
C GLU A 119 -10.20 -11.83 -11.92
N VAL A 120 -11.30 -12.21 -12.56
CA VAL A 120 -11.94 -11.38 -13.58
C VAL A 120 -12.37 -10.07 -12.92
N GLY A 121 -11.85 -8.93 -13.38
CA GLY A 121 -11.98 -7.66 -12.70
C GLY A 121 -13.44 -7.17 -12.55
N SER A 122 -14.36 -7.64 -13.38
CA SER A 122 -15.79 -7.34 -13.30
C SER A 122 -16.58 -8.31 -12.40
N ASP A 123 -15.98 -9.43 -11.95
CA ASP A 123 -16.61 -10.32 -10.99
C ASP A 123 -16.49 -9.75 -9.57
N ARG A 124 -17.48 -8.92 -9.22
CA ARG A 124 -17.56 -8.26 -7.93
C ARG A 124 -17.46 -9.23 -6.75
N ALA A 125 -18.16 -10.37 -6.83
CA ALA A 125 -18.24 -11.30 -5.71
C ALA A 125 -16.88 -11.95 -5.44
N ALA A 126 -16.21 -12.45 -6.50
CA ALA A 126 -14.88 -13.05 -6.40
C ALA A 126 -13.82 -12.05 -5.92
N VAL A 127 -13.82 -10.83 -6.48
CA VAL A 127 -12.89 -9.75 -6.11
C VAL A 127 -13.06 -9.36 -4.65
N MET A 128 -14.29 -9.11 -4.17
CA MET A 128 -14.53 -8.70 -2.80
C MET A 128 -14.20 -9.80 -1.79
N ALA A 129 -14.47 -11.07 -2.14
CA ALA A 129 -14.08 -12.23 -1.33
C ALA A 129 -12.55 -12.33 -1.22
N ALA A 130 -11.83 -12.17 -2.33
CA ALA A 130 -10.37 -12.19 -2.35
C ALA A 130 -9.76 -11.08 -1.46
N ILE A 131 -10.32 -9.85 -1.50
CA ILE A 131 -9.89 -8.74 -0.64
C ILE A 131 -10.17 -9.05 0.83
N ALA A 132 -11.37 -9.57 1.15
CA ALA A 132 -11.74 -9.93 2.51
C ALA A 132 -10.84 -11.03 3.09
N ASP A 133 -10.47 -12.02 2.28
CA ASP A 133 -9.53 -13.08 2.68
C ASP A 133 -8.11 -12.54 2.88
N ALA A 134 -7.65 -11.65 1.99
CA ALA A 134 -6.33 -11.04 2.12
C ALA A 134 -6.20 -10.19 3.39
N LYS A 135 -7.27 -9.50 3.83
CA LYS A 135 -7.31 -8.70 5.07
C LYS A 135 -7.15 -9.53 6.36
N LYS A 136 -7.39 -10.85 6.30
CA LYS A 136 -7.22 -11.75 7.47
C LYS A 136 -5.75 -12.12 7.71
N ALA A 137 -4.90 -11.98 6.70
CA ALA A 137 -3.49 -12.36 6.79
C ALA A 137 -2.69 -11.30 7.54
N LYS A 138 -1.76 -11.74 8.41
CA LYS A 138 -0.80 -10.83 9.02
C LYS A 138 0.22 -10.38 7.96
N PRO A 139 0.58 -9.08 7.91
CA PRO A 139 1.63 -8.60 7.03
C PRO A 139 2.98 -9.18 7.44
N MET A 140 3.83 -9.46 6.46
CA MET A 140 5.22 -9.88 6.67
C MET A 140 6.19 -8.69 6.59
N ALA A 141 5.72 -7.55 6.09
CA ALA A 141 6.44 -6.30 6.05
C ALA A 141 5.50 -5.13 6.36
N THR A 142 6.03 -4.11 7.02
CA THR A 142 5.35 -2.83 7.26
C THR A 142 6.03 -1.73 6.46
N VAL A 143 5.25 -0.82 5.92
CA VAL A 143 5.74 0.34 5.15
C VAL A 143 5.08 1.59 5.70
N ALA A 144 5.88 2.44 6.34
CA ALA A 144 5.46 3.79 6.73
C ALA A 144 5.95 4.79 5.67
N ILE A 145 5.11 5.74 5.30
CA ILE A 145 5.48 6.84 4.41
C ILE A 145 5.21 8.16 5.12
N GLU A 146 6.28 8.90 5.38
CA GLU A 146 6.26 10.19 6.06
C GLU A 146 6.36 11.32 5.04
N LYS A 147 5.57 12.39 5.21
CA LYS A 147 5.66 13.61 4.41
C LYS A 147 6.74 14.51 4.99
N LEU A 148 7.72 14.90 4.17
CA LEU A 148 8.82 15.79 4.56
C LEU A 148 8.57 17.25 4.15
N GLY A 149 7.41 17.53 3.53
CA GLY A 149 7.01 18.83 3.01
C GLY A 149 7.09 18.92 1.49
N GLY A 150 6.13 19.63 0.90
CA GLY A 150 5.96 19.67 -0.55
C GLY A 150 5.67 18.28 -1.14
N ASP A 151 6.42 17.92 -2.16
CA ASP A 151 6.34 16.63 -2.85
C ASP A 151 7.37 15.59 -2.33
N ARG A 152 8.12 15.93 -1.26
CA ARG A 152 9.13 15.07 -0.66
C ARG A 152 8.53 14.17 0.41
N LEU A 153 8.90 12.88 0.34
CA LEU A 153 8.46 11.85 1.28
C LEU A 153 9.64 10.97 1.69
N ARG A 154 9.48 10.25 2.78
CA ARG A 154 10.39 9.18 3.19
C ARG A 154 9.59 7.91 3.40
N ALA A 155 10.00 6.82 2.74
CA ALA A 155 9.47 5.49 3.01
C ALA A 155 10.41 4.74 3.93
N VAL A 156 9.84 4.12 4.97
CA VAL A 156 10.53 3.23 5.90
C VAL A 156 9.90 1.86 5.81
N VAL A 157 10.66 0.88 5.35
CA VAL A 157 10.27 -0.52 5.26
C VAL A 157 10.88 -1.28 6.44
N ARG A 158 10.06 -2.04 7.17
CA ARG A 158 10.51 -2.95 8.23
C ARG A 158 9.91 -4.33 8.00
N ALA A 159 10.73 -5.36 8.18
CA ALA A 159 10.29 -6.75 8.05
C ALA A 159 11.24 -7.68 8.80
N GLY A 160 10.81 -8.92 9.03
CA GLY A 160 11.67 -9.98 9.52
C GLY A 160 12.52 -10.64 8.41
N SER A 161 13.24 -11.67 8.79
CA SER A 161 14.13 -12.43 7.89
C SER A 161 13.40 -13.09 6.72
N GLU A 162 12.11 -13.37 6.87
CA GLU A 162 11.23 -13.96 5.85
C GLU A 162 11.01 -13.05 4.63
N ALA A 163 11.26 -11.76 4.77
CA ALA A 163 11.18 -10.79 3.67
C ALA A 163 12.53 -10.54 2.97
N LYS A 164 13.61 -11.18 3.44
CA LYS A 164 14.94 -11.01 2.81
C LYS A 164 14.92 -11.45 1.36
N GLY A 165 15.49 -10.61 0.48
CA GLY A 165 15.50 -10.83 -0.95
C GLY A 165 14.22 -10.35 -1.67
N ALA A 166 13.20 -9.85 -0.94
CA ALA A 166 12.03 -9.24 -1.56
C ALA A 166 12.40 -7.95 -2.30
N ASP A 167 11.70 -7.70 -3.40
CA ASP A 167 11.85 -6.46 -4.15
C ASP A 167 11.01 -5.35 -3.53
N ILE A 168 11.56 -4.14 -3.48
CA ILE A 168 10.85 -2.95 -3.02
C ILE A 168 10.54 -2.10 -4.24
N TRP A 169 9.25 -1.83 -4.46
CA TRP A 169 8.74 -1.12 -5.62
C TRP A 169 8.10 0.20 -5.24
N LEU A 170 8.24 1.20 -6.11
CA LEU A 170 7.54 2.47 -6.06
C LEU A 170 6.50 2.52 -7.16
N ALA A 171 5.27 2.92 -6.79
CA ALA A 171 4.24 3.37 -7.72
C ALA A 171 3.99 4.87 -7.51
N LEU A 172 4.06 5.64 -8.59
CA LEU A 172 3.54 7.01 -8.64
C LEU A 172 2.24 6.98 -9.44
N PHE A 173 1.16 7.55 -8.91
CA PHE A 173 -0.15 7.48 -9.53
C PHE A 173 -0.93 8.79 -9.49
N ASP A 174 -1.82 8.96 -10.46
CA ASP A 174 -2.77 10.06 -10.52
C ASP A 174 -4.08 9.65 -9.87
N ARG A 175 -4.75 10.57 -9.19
CA ARG A 175 -5.99 10.27 -8.45
C ARG A 175 -7.14 9.86 -9.36
N ARG A 176 -7.33 10.61 -10.47
CA ARG A 176 -8.47 10.43 -11.36
C ARG A 176 -8.23 11.07 -12.72
N HIS A 177 -8.68 10.37 -13.76
CA HIS A 177 -8.79 10.89 -15.12
C HIS A 177 -10.17 10.60 -15.69
N THR A 178 -10.69 11.54 -16.48
CA THR A 178 -11.93 11.37 -17.25
C THR A 178 -11.59 11.63 -18.71
N THR A 179 -11.86 10.65 -19.57
CA THR A 179 -11.46 10.66 -20.99
C THR A 179 -12.67 10.37 -21.86
N LYS A 180 -12.96 11.24 -22.83
CA LYS A 180 -13.91 10.96 -23.90
C LYS A 180 -13.23 10.09 -24.95
N ILE A 181 -13.74 8.91 -25.20
CA ILE A 181 -13.19 7.96 -26.17
C ILE A 181 -13.72 8.30 -27.55
N LEU A 182 -12.82 8.58 -28.48
CA LEU A 182 -13.19 9.09 -29.79
C LEU A 182 -13.19 8.01 -30.88
N ARG A 183 -12.65 6.82 -30.61
CA ARG A 183 -12.52 5.70 -31.57
C ARG A 183 -12.43 4.37 -30.83
N GLY A 184 -12.52 3.25 -31.58
CA GLY A 184 -12.36 1.90 -31.06
C GLY A 184 -13.61 1.38 -30.35
N GLU A 185 -13.49 0.27 -29.65
CA GLU A 185 -14.64 -0.47 -29.08
C GLU A 185 -15.43 0.33 -28.01
N ASN A 186 -14.83 1.34 -27.41
CA ASN A 186 -15.49 2.21 -26.42
C ASN A 186 -15.84 3.60 -26.99
N GLU A 187 -15.87 3.76 -28.32
CA GLU A 187 -16.19 5.02 -28.99
C GLU A 187 -17.50 5.63 -28.45
N GLY A 188 -17.50 6.95 -28.25
CA GLY A 188 -18.63 7.72 -27.72
C GLY A 188 -18.76 7.68 -26.20
N LYS A 189 -18.12 6.74 -25.50
CA LYS A 189 -18.18 6.67 -24.03
C LYS A 189 -17.25 7.70 -23.38
N THR A 190 -17.61 8.13 -22.17
CA THR A 190 -16.73 8.88 -21.28
C THR A 190 -16.31 7.95 -20.15
N LEU A 191 -15.02 7.60 -20.12
CA LEU A 191 -14.48 6.68 -19.13
C LEU A 191 -13.80 7.46 -17.99
N THR A 192 -13.96 6.95 -16.76
CA THR A 192 -13.28 7.45 -15.58
C THR A 192 -12.35 6.37 -15.05
N ASN A 193 -11.06 6.68 -14.98
CA ASN A 193 -10.05 5.82 -14.40
C ASN A 193 -9.49 6.48 -13.14
N VAL A 194 -9.27 5.70 -12.09
CA VAL A 194 -8.81 6.18 -10.79
C VAL A 194 -7.53 5.46 -10.36
N HIS A 195 -6.72 6.11 -9.53
CA HIS A 195 -5.42 5.62 -9.07
C HIS A 195 -4.56 5.07 -10.21
N VAL A 196 -4.53 5.84 -11.31
CA VAL A 196 -3.86 5.47 -12.55
C VAL A 196 -2.35 5.53 -12.33
N VAL A 197 -1.69 4.38 -12.34
CA VAL A 197 -0.24 4.29 -12.20
C VAL A 197 0.43 4.91 -13.42
N ARG A 198 1.35 5.85 -13.16
CA ARG A 198 2.13 6.56 -14.19
C ARG A 198 3.58 6.11 -14.19
N GLU A 199 4.06 5.65 -13.05
CA GLU A 199 5.40 5.11 -12.89
C GLU A 199 5.37 3.89 -11.97
N TRP A 200 6.08 2.85 -12.39
CA TRP A 200 6.36 1.66 -11.61
C TRP A 200 7.85 1.35 -11.75
N ARG A 201 8.58 1.49 -10.64
CA ARG A 201 10.03 1.24 -10.65
C ARG A 201 10.49 0.57 -9.37
N LYS A 202 11.54 -0.21 -9.49
CA LYS A 202 12.20 -0.85 -8.36
C LYS A 202 13.05 0.18 -7.62
N LEU A 203 12.88 0.25 -6.30
CA LEU A 203 13.73 1.05 -5.41
C LEU A 203 14.96 0.28 -4.97
N GLY A 204 14.81 -1.03 -4.76
CA GLY A 204 15.89 -1.88 -4.28
C GLY A 204 15.40 -3.26 -3.92
N ARG A 205 16.23 -3.97 -3.17
CA ARG A 205 15.93 -5.27 -2.58
C ARG A 205 16.03 -5.15 -1.06
N PHE A 206 15.16 -5.84 -0.35
CA PHE A 206 15.17 -5.86 1.10
C PHE A 206 16.23 -6.86 1.59
N GLU A 207 17.26 -6.38 2.31
CA GLU A 207 18.40 -7.21 2.70
C GLU A 207 18.52 -7.41 4.23
N GLY A 208 17.71 -6.68 5.01
CA GLY A 208 17.84 -6.69 6.46
C GLY A 208 16.55 -6.37 7.20
N GLU A 209 16.67 -5.81 8.38
CA GLU A 209 15.52 -5.49 9.24
C GLU A 209 14.81 -4.18 8.86
N LYS A 210 15.53 -3.27 8.19
CA LYS A 210 15.07 -1.93 7.82
C LYS A 210 15.65 -1.49 6.49
N ALA A 211 14.83 -0.81 5.68
CA ALA A 211 15.27 -0.06 4.49
C ALA A 211 14.57 1.30 4.46
N GLU A 212 15.28 2.34 4.04
CA GLU A 212 14.76 3.71 3.95
C GLU A 212 15.01 4.27 2.55
N PHE A 213 14.04 5.04 2.05
CA PHE A 213 14.11 5.67 0.73
C PHE A 213 13.55 7.10 0.82
N ASP A 214 14.34 8.07 0.41
CA ASP A 214 13.84 9.41 0.14
C ASP A 214 13.17 9.40 -1.24
N LEU A 215 11.93 9.87 -1.30
CA LEU A 215 11.05 9.81 -2.46
C LEU A 215 10.59 11.22 -2.82
N VAL A 216 10.27 11.38 -4.10
CA VAL A 216 9.61 12.58 -4.62
C VAL A 216 8.35 12.13 -5.34
N ALA A 217 7.21 12.75 -5.02
CA ALA A 217 5.93 12.48 -5.67
C ALA A 217 5.83 13.21 -7.02
N ALA A 218 6.88 13.11 -7.83
CA ALA A 218 6.96 13.64 -9.18
C ALA A 218 7.73 12.65 -10.06
N ASN A 219 7.46 12.66 -11.37
CA ASN A 219 8.25 11.88 -12.32
C ASN A 219 9.60 12.59 -12.60
N GLU A 220 10.46 11.94 -13.39
CA GLU A 220 11.76 12.49 -13.79
C GLU A 220 11.68 13.84 -14.55
N LYS A 221 10.50 14.16 -15.11
CA LYS A 221 10.23 15.43 -15.80
C LYS A 221 9.68 16.52 -14.86
N GLY A 222 9.51 16.20 -13.57
CA GLY A 222 8.94 17.11 -12.58
C GLY A 222 7.41 17.15 -12.54
N ASP A 223 6.70 16.30 -13.32
CA ASP A 223 5.23 16.24 -13.24
C ASP A 223 4.81 15.63 -11.90
N LYS A 224 4.12 16.41 -11.08
CA LYS A 224 3.62 15.98 -9.77
C LYS A 224 2.54 14.92 -9.92
N ARG A 225 2.52 13.99 -8.96
CA ARG A 225 1.54 12.90 -8.86
C ARG A 225 0.70 13.04 -7.61
N ALA A 226 -0.51 12.53 -7.67
CA ALA A 226 -1.46 12.63 -6.56
C ALA A 226 -1.16 11.64 -5.43
N GLY A 227 -0.41 10.59 -5.70
CA GLY A 227 -0.10 9.58 -4.70
C GLY A 227 1.16 8.78 -4.98
N VAL A 228 1.71 8.26 -3.90
CA VAL A 228 2.88 7.40 -3.84
C VAL A 228 2.50 6.13 -3.10
N ALA A 229 2.79 4.98 -3.67
CA ALA A 229 2.73 3.71 -2.96
C ALA A 229 4.09 3.00 -2.99
N VAL A 230 4.46 2.40 -1.88
CA VAL A 230 5.65 1.53 -1.79
C VAL A 230 5.18 0.13 -1.47
N VAL A 231 5.62 -0.83 -2.26
CA VAL A 231 5.20 -2.23 -2.21
C VAL A 231 6.41 -3.12 -1.99
N VAL A 232 6.36 -4.00 -0.99
CA VAL A 232 7.36 -5.05 -0.73
C VAL A 232 6.81 -6.35 -1.30
N GLN A 233 7.49 -6.93 -2.27
CA GLN A 233 6.98 -8.07 -3.02
C GLN A 233 8.05 -9.13 -3.23
N GLN A 234 7.70 -10.38 -3.14
CA GLN A 234 8.61 -11.47 -3.53
C GLN A 234 8.94 -11.37 -5.03
N PRO A 235 10.16 -11.73 -5.44
CA PRO A 235 10.59 -11.65 -6.84
C PRO A 235 9.62 -12.34 -7.80
N MET A 236 9.70 -12.00 -9.10
CA MET A 236 8.90 -12.58 -10.18
C MET A 236 7.39 -12.39 -10.00
N ALA A 237 6.97 -11.21 -9.51
CA ALA A 237 5.58 -10.92 -9.19
C ALA A 237 4.94 -11.97 -8.26
N GLY A 238 5.70 -12.43 -7.28
CA GLY A 238 5.21 -13.30 -6.22
C GLY A 238 4.33 -12.55 -5.22
N PRO A 239 4.01 -13.17 -4.07
CA PRO A 239 3.19 -12.56 -3.03
C PRO A 239 3.71 -11.20 -2.57
N ILE A 240 2.78 -10.26 -2.35
CA ILE A 240 3.07 -8.98 -1.71
C ILE A 240 3.10 -9.19 -0.20
N LEU A 241 4.18 -8.75 0.44
CA LEU A 241 4.46 -8.95 1.85
C LEU A 241 3.97 -7.79 2.71
N GLY A 242 3.88 -6.61 2.12
CA GLY A 242 3.40 -5.39 2.76
C GLY A 242 3.43 -4.20 1.81
N ALA A 243 2.72 -3.15 2.16
CA ALA A 243 2.69 -1.91 1.39
C ALA A 243 2.33 -0.71 2.27
N GLY A 244 2.64 0.48 1.77
CA GLY A 244 2.18 1.75 2.30
C GLY A 244 1.78 2.69 1.17
N VAL A 245 0.91 3.65 1.47
CA VAL A 245 0.46 4.66 0.52
C VAL A 245 0.43 6.03 1.19
N ALA A 246 0.82 7.06 0.47
CA ALA A 246 0.64 8.45 0.85
C ALA A 246 0.05 9.25 -0.31
N TYR A 247 -0.88 10.14 0.00
CA TYR A 247 -1.44 11.09 -0.96
C TYR A 247 -0.74 12.43 -0.81
N VAL A 248 -0.41 13.04 -1.94
CA VAL A 248 0.21 14.36 -2.01
C VAL A 248 -0.82 15.31 -2.60
N GLU A 249 -0.99 16.45 -1.97
CA GLU A 249 -1.91 17.50 -2.40
C GLU A 249 -1.23 18.45 -3.40
#